data_5c7eaa144b500d79cd33135ba2ec58be
#
_entry.id   5c7eaa144b500d79cd33135ba2ec58be
#
_cell.length_a   1.000
_cell.length_b   1.000
_cell.length_c   1.000
_cell.angle_alpha   90.00
_cell.angle_beta   90.00
_cell.angle_gamma   90.00
#
_symmetry.space_group_name_H-M   'P 1'
#
loop_
_entity.id
_entity.type
_entity.pdbx_description
1 polymer ?
#
loop_
_entity_poly.entity_id
_entity_poly.type
_entity_poly.pdbx_seq_one_letter_code
_entity_poly.pdbx_strand_id
1 'polypeptide(L)'
;GNFLLQLPERVDLADIYGTDTDAVSICIARLNMALKYPDADVEEICEHITEKNFLTEYDRTGFDTIIGNPPWGYAFSNEDKAVLKTRYATASGRNTESYDVFIERALEILVPDGTLAFVLPEAVLNVKAHMRIRTILLQGSSVKSLTFLGDMFDGVQCPCILLQLVATGKPLSTVGMRIEDRTRTFIIAMERTVVPENFSFRMTDEEYRVLEKIKNSIPVCYLADHADFALGIVTGNNKKFLSTEKTEHSEMVLKGTDICKYHINPAKQYLRFEPEQFQQVAPLEI
;
A
#
# COMPACT_ATOMS: atom_id res chain seq x y z
N GLY A 1 -12.40 8.24 13.66
CA GLY A 1 -12.15 8.62 15.06
C GLY A 1 -11.63 7.51 15.98
N ASN A 2 -11.69 6.21 15.61
CA ASN A 2 -11.33 5.13 16.55
C ASN A 2 -9.89 5.18 17.08
N PHE A 3 -8.94 5.61 16.27
CA PHE A 3 -7.54 5.76 16.74
C PHE A 3 -7.42 6.81 17.84
N LEU A 4 -8.14 7.92 17.73
CA LEU A 4 -8.10 9.00 18.72
C LEU A 4 -8.68 8.58 20.08
N LEU A 5 -9.67 7.68 20.07
CA LEU A 5 -10.25 7.13 21.30
C LEU A 5 -9.30 6.23 22.06
N GLN A 6 -8.36 5.58 21.36
CA GLN A 6 -7.37 4.69 21.96
C GLN A 6 -6.13 5.43 22.51
N LEU A 7 -6.03 6.74 22.30
CA LEU A 7 -4.95 7.53 22.90
C LEU A 7 -5.02 7.46 24.44
N PRO A 8 -3.86 7.39 25.11
CA PRO A 8 -3.84 7.40 26.59
C PRO A 8 -4.52 8.63 27.18
N GLU A 9 -5.16 8.50 28.34
CA GLU A 9 -5.86 9.60 29.03
C GLU A 9 -4.96 10.81 29.36
N ARG A 10 -3.64 10.59 29.45
CA ARG A 10 -2.64 11.65 29.69
C ARG A 10 -2.40 12.57 28.50
N VAL A 11 -2.92 12.25 27.30
CA VAL A 11 -2.78 13.10 26.12
C VAL A 11 -3.87 14.18 26.21
N ASP A 12 -3.46 15.43 26.19
CA ASP A 12 -4.37 16.58 26.24
C ASP A 12 -5.11 16.71 24.89
N LEU A 13 -6.36 17.19 24.93
CA LEU A 13 -7.13 17.51 23.72
C LEU A 13 -6.39 18.54 22.86
N ALA A 14 -5.74 19.51 23.46
CA ALA A 14 -4.95 20.54 22.78
C ALA A 14 -3.88 19.99 21.83
N ASP A 15 -3.42 18.75 22.07
CA ASP A 15 -2.41 18.06 21.25
C ASP A 15 -3.02 17.12 20.21
N ILE A 16 -4.36 16.97 20.17
CA ILE A 16 -5.07 16.00 19.32
C ILE A 16 -5.75 16.70 18.17
N TYR A 17 -5.45 16.27 16.96
CA TYR A 17 -6.08 16.77 15.73
C TYR A 17 -6.59 15.63 14.87
N GLY A 18 -7.72 15.86 14.21
CA GLY A 18 -8.31 14.88 13.28
C GLY A 18 -9.01 15.57 12.12
N THR A 19 -8.97 14.93 10.97
CA THR A 19 -9.69 15.41 9.78
C THR A 19 -10.28 14.26 8.99
N ASP A 20 -11.43 14.49 8.40
CA ASP A 20 -12.14 13.63 7.48
C ASP A 20 -12.96 14.48 6.51
N THR A 21 -13.30 13.94 5.36
CA THR A 21 -14.21 14.62 4.40
C THR A 21 -15.68 14.27 4.61
N ASP A 22 -15.98 13.26 5.44
CA ASP A 22 -17.34 12.86 5.74
C ASP A 22 -17.87 13.55 6.99
N ALA A 23 -18.85 14.44 6.80
CA ALA A 23 -19.49 15.21 7.86
C ALA A 23 -20.07 14.34 8.99
N VAL A 24 -20.60 13.15 8.65
CA VAL A 24 -21.18 12.23 9.65
C VAL A 24 -20.06 11.63 10.50
N SER A 25 -18.97 11.20 9.88
CA SER A 25 -17.77 10.69 10.58
C SER A 25 -17.17 11.75 11.49
N ILE A 26 -17.12 13.01 11.07
CA ILE A 26 -16.66 14.13 11.89
C ILE A 26 -17.60 14.38 13.07
N CYS A 27 -18.92 14.38 12.86
CA CYS A 27 -19.90 14.54 13.95
C CYS A 27 -19.73 13.44 15.01
N ILE A 28 -19.61 12.18 14.58
CA ILE A 28 -19.38 11.03 15.48
C ILE A 28 -18.03 11.18 16.20
N ALA A 29 -16.98 11.60 15.50
CA ALA A 29 -15.67 11.81 16.11
C ALA A 29 -15.71 12.90 17.19
N ARG A 30 -16.37 14.04 16.93
CA ARG A 30 -16.57 15.13 17.91
C ARG A 30 -17.34 14.67 19.13
N LEU A 31 -18.45 13.93 18.96
CA LEU A 31 -19.21 13.35 20.07
C LEU A 31 -18.35 12.42 20.93
N ASN A 32 -17.56 11.56 20.30
CA ASN A 32 -16.65 10.67 21.00
C ASN A 32 -15.55 11.42 21.76
N MET A 33 -15.03 12.51 21.18
CA MET A 33 -14.04 13.35 21.85
C MET A 33 -14.67 14.08 23.06
N ALA A 34 -15.89 14.59 22.94
CA ALA A 34 -16.63 15.21 24.07
C ALA A 34 -16.88 14.20 25.20
N LEU A 35 -17.13 12.93 24.89
CA LEU A 35 -17.27 11.88 25.92
C LEU A 35 -15.94 11.53 26.58
N LYS A 36 -14.83 11.58 25.83
CA LYS A 36 -13.49 11.29 26.34
C LYS A 36 -12.92 12.46 27.17
N TYR A 37 -13.23 13.70 26.79
CA TYR A 37 -12.79 14.95 27.41
C TYR A 37 -14.02 15.75 27.86
N PRO A 38 -14.70 15.36 28.95
CA PRO A 38 -15.97 15.97 29.34
C PRO A 38 -15.87 17.44 29.79
N ASP A 39 -14.67 17.88 30.16
CA ASP A 39 -14.41 19.27 30.59
C ASP A 39 -13.97 20.17 29.40
N ALA A 40 -13.80 19.61 28.19
CA ALA A 40 -13.39 20.37 27.02
C ALA A 40 -14.57 21.18 26.44
N ASP A 41 -14.25 22.39 25.93
CA ASP A 41 -15.25 23.20 25.23
C ASP A 41 -15.60 22.55 23.87
N VAL A 42 -16.86 22.62 23.49
CA VAL A 42 -17.35 22.13 22.20
C VAL A 42 -16.69 22.87 21.03
N GLU A 43 -16.41 24.15 21.19
CA GLU A 43 -15.72 24.95 20.18
C GLU A 43 -14.29 24.46 19.98
N GLU A 44 -13.56 24.18 21.05
CA GLU A 44 -12.20 23.57 20.99
C GLU A 44 -12.22 22.24 20.28
N ILE A 45 -13.16 21.34 20.62
CA ILE A 45 -13.30 20.06 19.91
C ILE A 45 -13.54 20.26 18.41
N CYS A 46 -14.36 21.26 18.03
CA CYS A 46 -14.66 21.55 16.63
C CYS A 46 -13.47 22.14 15.86
N GLU A 47 -12.59 22.88 16.51
CA GLU A 47 -11.35 23.39 15.93
C GLU A 47 -10.31 22.29 15.69
N HIS A 48 -10.28 21.29 16.58
CA HIS A 48 -9.34 20.18 16.52
C HIS A 48 -9.78 19.05 15.61
N ILE A 49 -11.10 18.78 15.54
CA ILE A 49 -11.69 17.73 14.69
C ILE A 49 -12.45 18.38 13.54
N THR A 50 -11.85 18.43 12.38
CA THR A 50 -12.30 19.27 11.27
C THR A 50 -12.78 18.47 10.05
N GLU A 51 -13.83 18.96 9.39
CA GLU A 51 -14.26 18.47 8.08
C GLU A 51 -13.41 19.14 7.01
N LYS A 52 -12.32 18.48 6.61
CA LYS A 52 -11.38 18.97 5.60
C LYS A 52 -10.76 17.82 4.82
N ASN A 53 -10.45 18.06 3.57
CA ASN A 53 -9.64 17.14 2.79
C ASN A 53 -8.18 17.23 3.22
N PHE A 54 -7.64 16.11 3.74
CA PHE A 54 -6.27 16.01 4.23
C PHE A 54 -5.22 16.36 3.17
N LEU A 55 -5.49 16.06 1.90
CA LEU A 55 -4.53 16.25 0.81
C LEU A 55 -4.52 17.68 0.27
N THR A 56 -5.66 18.39 0.29
CA THR A 56 -5.82 19.67 -0.43
C THR A 56 -6.18 20.86 0.46
N GLU A 57 -6.84 20.63 1.59
CA GLU A 57 -7.42 21.70 2.42
C GLU A 57 -6.81 21.78 3.83
N TYR A 58 -6.16 20.69 4.28
CA TYR A 58 -5.58 20.64 5.60
C TYR A 58 -4.19 21.28 5.60
N ASP A 59 -4.05 22.42 6.25
CA ASP A 59 -2.88 23.30 6.20
C ASP A 59 -1.98 23.23 7.45
N ARG A 60 -2.44 22.60 8.53
CA ARG A 60 -1.64 22.43 9.76
C ARG A 60 -0.44 21.51 9.50
N THR A 61 0.69 21.87 10.09
CA THR A 61 1.97 21.13 10.03
C THR A 61 2.59 21.03 11.43
N GLY A 62 3.69 20.33 11.55
CA GLY A 62 4.44 20.25 12.82
C GLY A 62 3.92 19.19 13.78
N PHE A 63 3.45 18.05 13.24
CA PHE A 63 3.00 16.93 14.06
C PHE A 63 4.15 16.04 14.49
N ASP A 64 4.18 15.66 15.77
CA ASP A 64 5.11 14.66 16.30
C ASP A 64 4.69 13.24 15.88
N THR A 65 3.40 13.00 15.75
CA THR A 65 2.85 11.69 15.41
C THR A 65 1.61 11.81 14.52
N ILE A 66 1.60 11.04 13.45
CA ILE A 66 0.43 10.87 12.58
C ILE A 66 0.05 9.39 12.56
N ILE A 67 -1.21 9.09 12.84
CA ILE A 67 -1.75 7.73 12.83
C ILE A 67 -3.01 7.67 11.99
N GLY A 68 -3.23 6.56 11.28
CA GLY A 68 -4.43 6.43 10.47
C GLY A 68 -4.53 5.15 9.65
N ASN A 69 -5.66 5.06 8.98
CA ASN A 69 -5.92 4.10 7.93
C ASN A 69 -6.39 4.90 6.69
N PRO A 70 -5.47 5.33 5.83
CA PRO A 70 -5.83 6.10 4.65
C PRO A 70 -6.73 5.29 3.70
N PRO A 71 -7.54 5.93 2.86
CA PRO A 71 -8.44 5.21 1.96
C PRO A 71 -7.65 4.38 0.93
N TRP A 72 -8.08 3.13 0.68
CA TRP A 72 -7.47 2.21 -0.28
C TRP A 72 -8.28 2.18 -1.58
N GLY A 73 -7.61 2.31 -2.73
CA GLY A 73 -8.26 2.26 -4.03
C GLY A 73 -9.29 3.37 -4.28
N TYR A 74 -9.15 4.50 -3.60
CA TYR A 74 -10.04 5.64 -3.80
C TYR A 74 -9.86 6.22 -5.20
N ALA A 75 -10.95 6.32 -5.94
CA ALA A 75 -10.96 6.88 -7.29
C ALA A 75 -11.10 8.40 -7.24
N PHE A 76 -9.99 9.11 -7.37
CA PHE A 76 -10.00 10.56 -7.51
C PHE A 76 -10.71 11.02 -8.79
N SER A 77 -11.42 12.14 -8.72
CA SER A 77 -11.95 12.83 -9.91
C SER A 77 -10.80 13.29 -10.83
N ASN A 78 -11.11 13.68 -12.06
CA ASN A 78 -10.09 14.23 -12.96
C ASN A 78 -9.56 15.58 -12.47
N GLU A 79 -10.42 16.39 -11.84
CA GLU A 79 -10.07 17.66 -11.23
C GLU A 79 -9.11 17.45 -10.05
N ASP A 80 -9.45 16.53 -9.13
CA ASP A 80 -8.56 16.18 -8.00
C ASP A 80 -7.21 15.68 -8.48
N LYS A 81 -7.19 14.78 -9.47
CA LYS A 81 -5.94 14.28 -10.06
C LYS A 81 -5.08 15.39 -10.64
N ALA A 82 -5.68 16.40 -11.26
CA ALA A 82 -4.95 17.54 -11.78
C ALA A 82 -4.27 18.34 -10.65
N VAL A 83 -4.99 18.59 -9.57
CA VAL A 83 -4.45 19.29 -8.38
C VAL A 83 -3.35 18.45 -7.71
N LEU A 84 -3.63 17.16 -7.45
CA LEU A 84 -2.67 16.28 -6.78
C LEU A 84 -1.36 16.13 -7.56
N LYS A 85 -1.42 16.06 -8.90
CA LYS A 85 -0.23 15.99 -9.76
C LYS A 85 0.69 17.21 -9.67
N THR A 86 0.16 18.38 -9.37
CA THR A 86 0.99 19.57 -9.18
C THR A 86 1.66 19.63 -7.81
N ARG A 87 1.14 18.88 -6.84
CA ARG A 87 1.55 18.95 -5.44
C ARG A 87 2.38 17.75 -4.99
N TYR A 88 2.03 16.54 -5.46
CA TYR A 88 2.62 15.29 -4.97
C TYR A 88 3.34 14.52 -6.07
N ALA A 89 4.55 14.07 -5.77
CA ALA A 89 5.32 13.24 -6.67
C ALA A 89 4.65 11.88 -6.94
N THR A 90 4.01 11.28 -5.93
CA THR A 90 3.29 10.00 -6.05
C THR A 90 2.06 10.08 -6.96
N ALA A 91 1.47 11.27 -7.13
CA ALA A 91 0.33 11.48 -8.02
C ALA A 91 0.69 11.64 -9.50
N SER A 92 1.98 11.77 -9.85
CA SER A 92 2.41 12.08 -11.23
C SER A 92 2.32 10.90 -12.21
N GLY A 93 2.01 9.69 -11.73
CA GLY A 93 1.86 8.48 -12.53
C GLY A 93 0.55 8.42 -13.34
N ARG A 94 0.42 7.34 -14.15
CA ARG A 94 -0.82 7.05 -14.89
C ARG A 94 -1.97 6.69 -13.94
N ASN A 95 -1.66 5.91 -12.90
CA ASN A 95 -2.58 5.54 -11.83
C ASN A 95 -2.09 6.19 -10.54
N THR A 96 -2.96 6.96 -9.89
CA THR A 96 -2.69 7.58 -8.60
C THR A 96 -3.30 6.69 -7.52
N GLU A 97 -2.45 6.09 -6.70
CA GLU A 97 -2.89 5.30 -5.56
C GLU A 97 -3.08 6.21 -4.34
N SER A 98 -4.27 6.17 -3.75
CA SER A 98 -4.67 7.14 -2.71
C SER A 98 -3.74 7.11 -1.51
N TYR A 99 -3.46 5.94 -0.96
CA TYR A 99 -2.62 5.85 0.24
C TYR A 99 -1.15 6.24 0.01
N ASP A 100 -0.62 6.17 -1.22
CA ASP A 100 0.72 6.68 -1.54
C ASP A 100 0.78 8.21 -1.35
N VAL A 101 -0.25 8.92 -1.82
CA VAL A 101 -0.36 10.36 -1.67
C VAL A 101 -0.55 10.74 -0.20
N PHE A 102 -1.32 9.95 0.55
CA PHE A 102 -1.50 10.17 1.99
C PHE A 102 -0.19 9.98 2.78
N ILE A 103 0.65 8.99 2.42
CA ILE A 103 1.96 8.79 3.05
C ILE A 103 2.87 9.99 2.73
N GLU A 104 2.95 10.42 1.46
CA GLU A 104 3.77 11.56 1.04
C GLU A 104 3.33 12.82 1.81
N ARG A 105 2.02 13.11 1.85
CA ARG A 105 1.48 14.25 2.60
C ARG A 105 1.78 14.17 4.09
N ALA A 106 1.62 13.00 4.70
CA ALA A 106 1.89 12.82 6.12
C ALA A 106 3.36 13.10 6.46
N LEU A 107 4.29 12.64 5.62
CA LEU A 107 5.72 12.91 5.80
C LEU A 107 6.07 14.40 5.66
N GLU A 108 5.35 15.15 4.80
CA GLU A 108 5.56 16.61 4.64
C GLU A 108 5.19 17.42 5.88
N ILE A 109 4.17 16.98 6.63
CA ILE A 109 3.64 17.74 7.77
C ILE A 109 4.13 17.25 9.13
N LEU A 110 4.91 16.18 9.18
CA LEU A 110 5.62 15.74 10.37
C LEU A 110 6.79 16.69 10.70
N VAL A 111 7.09 16.82 11.99
CA VAL A 111 8.38 17.41 12.42
C VAL A 111 9.54 16.46 12.05
N PRO A 112 10.77 16.96 11.98
CA PRO A 112 11.94 16.10 11.91
C PRO A 112 11.92 15.06 13.05
N ASP A 113 12.20 13.80 12.71
CA ASP A 113 12.12 12.64 13.61
C ASP A 113 10.68 12.33 14.13
N GLY A 114 9.65 12.96 13.56
CA GLY A 114 8.26 12.64 13.82
C GLY A 114 7.88 11.25 13.31
N THR A 115 6.86 10.65 13.88
CA THR A 115 6.44 9.26 13.63
C THR A 115 5.15 9.20 12.79
N LEU A 116 5.16 8.36 11.76
CA LEU A 116 3.97 7.96 10.99
C LEU A 116 3.63 6.51 11.29
N ALA A 117 2.37 6.20 11.58
CA ALA A 117 1.88 4.83 11.71
C ALA A 117 0.58 4.63 10.92
N PHE A 118 0.65 3.91 9.82
CA PHE A 118 -0.49 3.64 8.95
C PHE A 118 -0.77 2.15 8.79
N VAL A 119 -2.06 1.81 8.72
CA VAL A 119 -2.52 0.51 8.24
C VAL A 119 -2.66 0.60 6.72
N LEU A 120 -1.97 -0.28 6.00
CA LEU A 120 -1.84 -0.22 4.54
C LEU A 120 -2.02 -1.60 3.91
N PRO A 121 -2.41 -1.68 2.62
CA PRO A 121 -2.26 -2.91 1.86
C PRO A 121 -0.79 -3.33 1.76
N GLU A 122 -0.51 -4.62 1.90
CA GLU A 122 0.85 -5.17 1.74
C GLU A 122 1.44 -4.88 0.34
N ALA A 123 0.58 -4.63 -0.63
CA ALA A 123 0.94 -4.24 -2.00
C ALA A 123 1.91 -3.05 -2.07
N VAL A 124 1.88 -2.12 -1.10
CA VAL A 124 2.81 -0.98 -1.02
C VAL A 124 4.28 -1.43 -1.03
N LEU A 125 4.59 -2.63 -0.54
CA LEU A 125 5.95 -3.14 -0.41
C LEU A 125 6.54 -3.66 -1.73
N ASN A 126 5.72 -4.15 -2.68
CA ASN A 126 6.24 -4.90 -3.83
C ASN A 126 5.57 -4.63 -5.18
N VAL A 127 4.38 -4.04 -5.20
CA VAL A 127 3.69 -3.75 -6.47
C VAL A 127 4.32 -2.52 -7.14
N LYS A 128 4.53 -2.59 -8.46
CA LYS A 128 5.20 -1.56 -9.26
C LYS A 128 4.53 -0.19 -9.17
N ALA A 129 3.21 -0.12 -9.00
CA ALA A 129 2.47 1.12 -8.86
C ALA A 129 3.01 2.00 -7.72
N HIS A 130 3.51 1.38 -6.63
CA HIS A 130 4.00 2.05 -5.41
C HIS A 130 5.51 2.34 -5.41
N MET A 131 6.21 2.16 -6.54
CA MET A 131 7.66 2.40 -6.61
C MET A 131 8.05 3.82 -6.17
N ARG A 132 7.22 4.80 -6.50
CA ARG A 132 7.52 6.20 -6.23
C ARG A 132 7.49 6.52 -4.74
N ILE A 133 6.47 6.04 -4.01
CA ILE A 133 6.44 6.22 -2.57
C ILE A 133 7.60 5.48 -1.90
N ARG A 134 7.95 4.27 -2.36
CA ARG A 134 9.12 3.55 -1.82
C ARG A 134 10.42 4.33 -2.04
N THR A 135 10.57 5.01 -3.18
CA THR A 135 11.73 5.88 -3.42
C THR A 135 11.80 7.03 -2.40
N ILE A 136 10.67 7.67 -2.11
CA ILE A 136 10.59 8.72 -1.08
C ILE A 136 10.98 8.17 0.29
N LEU A 137 10.43 7.00 0.65
CA LEU A 137 10.74 6.35 1.92
C LEU A 137 12.23 6.00 2.07
N LEU A 138 12.86 5.50 1.01
CA LEU A 138 14.28 5.17 0.99
C LEU A 138 15.19 6.39 1.18
N GLN A 139 14.74 7.56 0.77
CA GLN A 139 15.54 8.79 0.81
C GLN A 139 15.41 9.58 2.11
N GLY A 140 14.25 9.52 2.78
CA GLY A 140 13.94 10.46 3.85
C GLY A 140 13.33 9.87 5.11
N SER A 141 13.22 8.54 5.22
CA SER A 141 12.58 7.93 6.38
C SER A 141 13.33 6.70 6.88
N SER A 142 13.06 6.33 8.13
CA SER A 142 13.48 5.06 8.73
C SER A 142 12.24 4.24 9.09
N VAL A 143 12.21 2.96 8.71
CA VAL A 143 11.17 2.03 9.15
C VAL A 143 11.49 1.56 10.57
N LYS A 144 10.66 1.93 11.53
CA LYS A 144 10.80 1.52 12.93
C LYS A 144 10.25 0.13 13.14
N SER A 145 9.04 -0.13 12.62
CA SER A 145 8.45 -1.45 12.65
C SER A 145 7.56 -1.71 11.44
N LEU A 146 7.46 -2.98 11.09
CA LEU A 146 6.58 -3.50 10.06
C LEU A 146 5.90 -4.76 10.58
N THR A 147 4.58 -4.70 10.79
CA THR A 147 3.77 -5.83 11.24
C THR A 147 2.88 -6.32 10.11
N PHE A 148 3.02 -7.58 9.73
CA PHE A 148 2.19 -8.24 8.72
C PHE A 148 0.92 -8.79 9.37
N LEU A 149 -0.19 -8.15 9.11
CA LEU A 149 -1.49 -8.47 9.72
C LEU A 149 -2.22 -9.59 8.97
N GLY A 150 -1.91 -9.78 7.68
CA GLY A 150 -2.65 -10.67 6.77
C GLY A 150 -4.02 -10.11 6.41
N ASP A 151 -4.97 -10.98 6.05
CA ASP A 151 -6.34 -10.56 5.73
C ASP A 151 -7.07 -10.18 7.01
N MET A 152 -7.40 -8.90 7.15
CA MET A 152 -8.02 -8.31 8.35
C MET A 152 -9.49 -7.95 8.15
N PHE A 153 -9.96 -7.91 6.91
CA PHE A 153 -11.31 -7.48 6.57
C PHE A 153 -12.10 -8.62 5.95
N ASP A 154 -13.26 -8.92 6.50
CA ASP A 154 -14.14 -9.98 6.00
C ASP A 154 -14.58 -9.70 4.56
N GLY A 155 -14.44 -10.72 3.71
CA GLY A 155 -14.82 -10.64 2.29
C GLY A 155 -13.85 -9.89 1.37
N VAL A 156 -12.75 -9.36 1.90
CA VAL A 156 -11.71 -8.67 1.12
C VAL A 156 -10.40 -9.44 1.22
N GLN A 157 -9.97 -10.06 0.12
CA GLN A 157 -8.64 -10.69 0.02
C GLN A 157 -7.58 -9.61 -0.24
N CYS A 158 -7.21 -8.91 0.80
CA CYS A 158 -6.20 -7.85 0.74
C CYS A 158 -5.34 -7.90 2.01
N PRO A 159 -4.22 -8.61 1.97
CA PRO A 159 -3.33 -8.67 3.12
C PRO A 159 -2.82 -7.27 3.48
N CYS A 160 -2.81 -7.01 4.79
CA CYS A 160 -2.53 -5.71 5.36
C CYS A 160 -1.25 -5.72 6.16
N ILE A 161 -0.66 -4.56 6.30
CA ILE A 161 0.47 -4.28 7.16
C ILE A 161 0.17 -3.09 8.07
N LEU A 162 0.79 -3.07 9.24
CA LEU A 162 0.99 -1.86 10.02
C LEU A 162 2.43 -1.39 9.78
N LEU A 163 2.59 -0.24 9.13
CA LEU A 163 3.86 0.37 8.84
C LEU A 163 4.10 1.55 9.79
N GLN A 164 5.18 1.49 10.57
CA GLN A 164 5.62 2.60 11.42
C GLN A 164 6.92 3.16 10.89
N LEU A 165 6.92 4.45 10.56
CA LEU A 165 8.04 5.20 10.01
C LEU A 165 8.45 6.33 10.94
N VAL A 166 9.70 6.76 10.81
CA VAL A 166 10.22 8.01 11.40
C VAL A 166 10.75 8.89 10.25
N ALA A 167 10.32 10.14 10.21
CA ALA A 167 10.73 11.12 9.19
C ALA A 167 12.14 11.67 9.51
N THR A 168 13.18 10.91 9.18
CA THR A 168 14.57 11.21 9.56
C THR A 168 15.27 12.22 8.65
N GLY A 169 14.74 12.44 7.44
CA GLY A 169 15.43 13.19 6.38
C GLY A 169 16.74 12.54 5.92
N LYS A 170 16.98 11.28 6.27
CA LYS A 170 18.20 10.51 5.93
C LYS A 170 17.85 9.27 5.15
N PRO A 171 18.80 8.73 4.34
CA PRO A 171 18.61 7.46 3.68
C PRO A 171 18.23 6.34 4.67
N LEU A 172 17.33 5.47 4.23
CA LEU A 172 16.83 4.37 5.04
C LEU A 172 17.96 3.40 5.40
N SER A 173 18.12 3.11 6.70
CA SER A 173 18.89 1.97 7.21
C SER A 173 17.93 0.87 7.63
N THR A 174 18.31 -0.38 7.34
CA THR A 174 17.52 -1.55 7.76
C THR A 174 17.87 -2.01 9.17
N VAL A 175 18.96 -1.51 9.75
CA VAL A 175 19.39 -1.89 11.09
C VAL A 175 18.43 -1.33 12.14
N GLY A 176 17.97 -2.21 13.01
CA GLY A 176 17.04 -1.87 14.09
C GLY A 176 15.56 -1.98 13.70
N MET A 177 15.22 -2.27 12.42
CA MET A 177 13.84 -2.50 12.01
C MET A 177 13.26 -3.71 12.72
N ARG A 178 12.11 -3.51 13.40
CA ARG A 178 11.33 -4.61 13.99
C ARG A 178 10.35 -5.16 12.96
N ILE A 179 10.46 -6.43 12.68
CA ILE A 179 9.56 -7.17 11.78
C ILE A 179 8.72 -8.14 12.59
N GLU A 180 7.44 -8.15 12.33
CA GLU A 180 6.48 -9.01 13.03
C GLU A 180 5.47 -9.61 12.05
N ASP A 181 5.22 -10.89 12.14
CA ASP A 181 4.13 -11.56 11.48
C ASP A 181 3.40 -12.50 12.49
N ARG A 182 2.40 -13.24 12.03
CA ARG A 182 1.60 -14.14 12.89
C ARG A 182 2.42 -15.23 13.58
N THR A 183 3.61 -15.51 13.10
CA THR A 183 4.42 -16.68 13.52
C THR A 183 5.72 -16.29 14.20
N ARG A 184 6.24 -15.11 13.90
CA ARG A 184 7.56 -14.69 14.38
C ARG A 184 7.69 -13.19 14.53
N THR A 185 8.59 -12.78 15.42
CA THR A 185 9.05 -11.40 15.59
C THR A 185 10.56 -11.40 15.65
N PHE A 186 11.20 -10.49 14.90
CA PHE A 186 12.66 -10.33 14.93
C PHE A 186 13.05 -8.88 14.64
N ILE A 187 14.31 -8.55 14.93
CA ILE A 187 14.92 -7.27 14.62
C ILE A 187 16.00 -7.51 13.59
N ILE A 188 16.02 -6.73 12.52
CA ILE A 188 17.10 -6.74 11.54
C ILE A 188 18.34 -6.10 12.16
N ALA A 189 19.41 -6.86 12.28
CA ALA A 189 20.65 -6.41 12.91
C ALA A 189 21.76 -6.04 11.91
N MET A 190 21.51 -6.24 10.61
CA MET A 190 22.48 -5.96 9.55
C MET A 190 21.91 -5.02 8.49
N GLU A 191 22.78 -4.23 7.87
CA GLU A 191 22.38 -3.45 6.71
C GLU A 191 22.07 -4.35 5.52
N ARG A 192 20.96 -4.07 4.83
CA ARG A 192 20.50 -4.83 3.65
C ARG A 192 20.32 -3.89 2.47
N THR A 193 20.65 -4.35 1.29
CA THR A 193 20.34 -3.62 0.06
C THR A 193 18.84 -3.66 -0.17
N VAL A 194 18.20 -2.49 -0.14
CA VAL A 194 16.77 -2.30 -0.42
C VAL A 194 16.64 -1.37 -1.61
N VAL A 195 15.80 -1.77 -2.54
CA VAL A 195 15.54 -1.01 -3.78
C VAL A 195 14.04 -0.73 -3.93
N PRO A 196 13.65 0.34 -4.67
CA PRO A 196 12.24 0.68 -4.84
C PRO A 196 11.40 -0.43 -5.50
N GLU A 197 12.04 -1.30 -6.31
CA GLU A 197 11.39 -2.44 -6.99
C GLU A 197 10.99 -3.53 -6.01
N ASN A 198 11.75 -3.68 -4.92
CA ASN A 198 11.51 -4.73 -3.92
C ASN A 198 11.84 -4.23 -2.50
N PHE A 199 10.79 -3.91 -1.76
CA PHE A 199 10.86 -3.41 -0.39
C PHE A 199 10.53 -4.55 0.59
N SER A 200 11.31 -5.65 0.52
CA SER A 200 11.04 -6.89 1.24
C SER A 200 11.86 -7.02 2.51
N PHE A 201 11.17 -7.28 3.65
CA PHE A 201 11.79 -7.39 4.97
C PHE A 201 11.42 -8.67 5.72
N ARG A 202 10.70 -9.62 5.09
CA ARG A 202 10.19 -10.83 5.77
C ARG A 202 11.29 -11.83 6.17
N MET A 203 12.48 -11.71 5.62
CA MET A 203 13.58 -12.62 5.92
C MET A 203 14.27 -12.23 7.21
N THR A 204 14.66 -13.21 8.02
CA THR A 204 15.63 -13.02 9.10
C THR A 204 17.02 -12.70 8.54
N ASP A 205 17.95 -12.27 9.37
CA ASP A 205 19.33 -12.03 8.91
C ASP A 205 20.01 -13.30 8.40
N GLU A 206 19.69 -14.45 8.98
CA GLU A 206 20.20 -15.74 8.53
C GLU A 206 19.67 -16.12 7.16
N GLU A 207 18.36 -16.00 6.94
CA GLU A 207 17.72 -16.24 5.65
C GLU A 207 18.26 -15.26 4.59
N TYR A 208 18.47 -13.99 4.94
CA TYR A 208 19.05 -12.99 4.04
C TYR A 208 20.48 -13.32 3.64
N ARG A 209 21.35 -13.77 4.60
CA ARG A 209 22.71 -14.21 4.29
C ARG A 209 22.73 -15.41 3.35
N VAL A 210 21.79 -16.34 3.51
CA VAL A 210 21.66 -17.48 2.58
C VAL A 210 21.30 -17.00 1.17
N LEU A 211 20.34 -16.08 1.06
CA LEU A 211 19.95 -15.50 -0.24
C LEU A 211 21.14 -14.77 -0.90
N GLU A 212 21.85 -13.94 -0.15
CA GLU A 212 23.03 -13.22 -0.66
C GLU A 212 24.15 -14.19 -1.07
N LYS A 213 24.35 -15.27 -0.32
CA LYS A 213 25.29 -16.33 -0.71
C LYS A 213 24.89 -16.98 -2.02
N ILE A 214 23.59 -17.25 -2.23
CA ILE A 214 23.08 -17.80 -3.50
C ILE A 214 23.33 -16.82 -4.64
N LYS A 215 22.95 -15.53 -4.48
CA LYS A 215 23.13 -14.49 -5.50
C LYS A 215 24.60 -14.27 -5.91
N ASN A 216 25.51 -14.42 -4.95
CA ASN A 216 26.93 -14.23 -5.17
C ASN A 216 27.68 -15.53 -5.56
N SER A 217 26.96 -16.65 -5.70
CA SER A 217 27.53 -17.92 -6.16
C SER A 217 27.71 -17.89 -7.68
N ILE A 218 28.75 -18.57 -8.20
CA ILE A 218 28.99 -18.67 -9.62
C ILE A 218 28.83 -20.16 -10.05
N PRO A 219 28.07 -20.42 -11.12
CA PRO A 219 27.31 -19.50 -11.98
C PRO A 219 25.88 -19.27 -11.48
N VAL A 220 25.44 -18.03 -11.45
CA VAL A 220 24.05 -17.66 -11.25
C VAL A 220 23.49 -17.10 -12.56
N CYS A 221 22.33 -17.58 -12.97
CA CYS A 221 21.59 -17.09 -14.14
C CYS A 221 20.31 -16.41 -13.68
N TYR A 222 20.08 -15.18 -14.10
CA TYR A 222 18.82 -14.47 -13.86
C TYR A 222 17.87 -14.73 -15.03
N LEU A 223 16.66 -15.21 -14.74
CA LEU A 223 15.67 -15.51 -15.78
C LEU A 223 15.31 -14.26 -16.59
N ALA A 224 15.39 -13.05 -16.01
CA ALA A 224 15.15 -11.81 -16.72
C ALA A 224 16.04 -11.62 -17.97
N ASP A 225 17.23 -12.24 -17.98
CA ASP A 225 18.17 -12.17 -19.09
C ASP A 225 17.93 -13.26 -20.16
N HIS A 226 17.05 -14.23 -19.87
CA HIS A 226 16.88 -15.44 -20.66
C HIS A 226 15.42 -15.86 -20.87
N ALA A 227 14.45 -15.04 -20.42
CA ALA A 227 13.04 -15.35 -20.56
C ALA A 227 12.22 -14.07 -20.67
N ASP A 228 11.19 -14.11 -21.48
CA ASP A 228 10.16 -13.09 -21.57
C ASP A 228 9.03 -13.41 -20.60
N PHE A 229 8.53 -12.37 -19.91
CA PHE A 229 7.46 -12.50 -18.95
C PHE A 229 6.27 -11.70 -19.43
N ALA A 230 5.14 -12.38 -19.59
CA ALA A 230 3.88 -11.71 -19.94
C ALA A 230 2.76 -12.16 -19.01
N LEU A 231 1.94 -11.21 -18.61
CA LEU A 231 0.64 -11.53 -18.04
C LEU A 231 -0.25 -12.00 -19.18
N GLY A 232 -0.96 -13.11 -18.99
CA GLY A 232 -1.89 -13.64 -19.96
C GLY A 232 -3.06 -12.69 -20.24
N ILE A 233 -4.15 -13.21 -20.76
CA ILE A 233 -5.33 -12.41 -21.08
C ILE A 233 -6.14 -12.10 -19.82
N VAL A 234 -6.40 -10.81 -19.56
CA VAL A 234 -7.34 -10.33 -18.55
C VAL A 234 -8.54 -9.73 -19.26
N THR A 235 -9.64 -10.47 -19.32
CA THR A 235 -10.82 -10.06 -20.07
C THR A 235 -11.59 -8.89 -19.45
N GLY A 236 -11.44 -8.68 -18.14
CA GLY A 236 -12.29 -7.75 -17.36
C GLY A 236 -13.71 -8.27 -17.13
N ASN A 237 -14.22 -9.16 -17.98
CA ASN A 237 -15.54 -9.77 -17.83
C ASN A 237 -15.57 -11.20 -18.40
N ASN A 238 -15.18 -12.16 -17.56
CA ASN A 238 -15.14 -13.57 -17.96
C ASN A 238 -16.51 -14.12 -18.40
N LYS A 239 -17.62 -13.64 -17.82
CA LYS A 239 -18.96 -14.10 -18.21
C LYS A 239 -19.33 -13.73 -19.65
N LYS A 240 -18.80 -12.61 -20.16
CA LYS A 240 -19.05 -12.14 -21.52
C LYS A 240 -18.20 -12.88 -22.55
N PHE A 241 -16.96 -13.19 -22.23
CA PHE A 241 -15.95 -13.63 -23.20
C PHE A 241 -15.62 -15.11 -23.14
N LEU A 242 -15.91 -15.81 -22.00
CA LEU A 242 -15.62 -17.23 -21.85
C LEU A 242 -16.89 -18.06 -22.03
N SER A 243 -16.76 -19.18 -22.76
CA SER A 243 -17.81 -20.19 -22.99
C SER A 243 -17.25 -21.59 -22.77
N THR A 244 -18.11 -22.56 -22.44
CA THR A 244 -17.81 -23.98 -22.43
C THR A 244 -18.01 -24.62 -23.81
N GLU A 245 -18.67 -23.91 -24.72
CA GLU A 245 -18.94 -24.38 -26.09
C GLU A 245 -18.03 -23.64 -27.08
N LYS A 246 -17.48 -24.38 -28.04
CA LYS A 246 -16.69 -23.82 -29.12
C LYS A 246 -17.63 -23.16 -30.14
N THR A 247 -17.32 -21.91 -30.48
CA THR A 247 -17.97 -21.18 -31.57
C THR A 247 -16.99 -20.89 -32.68
N GLU A 248 -17.46 -20.45 -33.84
CA GLU A 248 -16.62 -20.15 -35.02
C GLU A 248 -15.57 -19.06 -34.74
N HIS A 249 -15.86 -18.17 -33.79
CA HIS A 249 -14.98 -17.05 -33.43
C HIS A 249 -14.36 -17.18 -32.02
N SER A 250 -14.25 -18.43 -31.53
CA SER A 250 -13.64 -18.67 -30.20
C SER A 250 -12.42 -19.56 -30.29
N GLU A 251 -11.41 -19.18 -29.52
CA GLU A 251 -10.18 -19.93 -29.36
C GLU A 251 -10.14 -20.65 -28.01
N MET A 252 -9.49 -21.79 -27.99
CA MET A 252 -9.31 -22.57 -26.77
C MET A 252 -8.40 -21.82 -25.80
N VAL A 253 -8.82 -21.71 -24.55
CA VAL A 253 -8.03 -21.01 -23.51
C VAL A 253 -7.71 -21.94 -22.36
N LEU A 254 -6.44 -21.90 -21.91
CA LEU A 254 -5.97 -22.58 -20.72
C LEU A 254 -6.07 -21.66 -19.50
N LYS A 255 -6.47 -22.22 -18.39
CA LYS A 255 -6.38 -21.60 -17.06
C LYS A 255 -5.26 -22.24 -16.24
N GLY A 256 -4.83 -21.57 -15.18
CA GLY A 256 -3.84 -22.13 -14.27
C GLY A 256 -4.23 -23.51 -13.70
N THR A 257 -5.53 -23.78 -13.54
CA THR A 257 -6.06 -25.09 -13.13
C THR A 257 -5.91 -26.20 -14.16
N ASP A 258 -5.68 -25.85 -15.43
CA ASP A 258 -5.51 -26.81 -16.50
C ASP A 258 -4.03 -27.21 -16.66
N ILE A 259 -3.12 -26.51 -15.98
CA ILE A 259 -1.69 -26.76 -16.03
C ILE A 259 -1.29 -27.60 -14.81
N CYS A 260 -0.73 -28.78 -15.07
CA CYS A 260 -0.19 -29.68 -14.05
C CYS A 260 1.33 -29.85 -14.22
N LYS A 261 1.98 -30.46 -13.22
CA LYS A 261 3.40 -30.75 -13.31
C LYS A 261 3.66 -31.70 -14.50
N TYR A 262 4.37 -31.19 -15.51
CA TYR A 262 4.78 -31.89 -16.75
C TYR A 262 3.63 -32.25 -17.70
N HIS A 263 2.39 -31.82 -17.51
CA HIS A 263 1.34 -32.00 -18.49
C HIS A 263 0.27 -30.91 -18.43
N ILE A 264 -0.51 -30.81 -19.49
CA ILE A 264 -1.64 -29.89 -19.62
C ILE A 264 -2.90 -30.73 -19.73
N ASN A 265 -3.87 -30.48 -18.87
CA ASN A 265 -5.21 -31.04 -18.98
C ASN A 265 -5.93 -30.46 -20.19
N PRO A 266 -6.87 -31.21 -20.81
CA PRO A 266 -7.69 -30.67 -21.87
C PRO A 266 -8.42 -29.39 -21.42
N ALA A 267 -8.30 -28.32 -22.20
CA ALA A 267 -8.99 -27.08 -21.91
C ALA A 267 -10.50 -27.30 -21.95
N LYS A 268 -11.19 -26.67 -21.01
CA LYS A 268 -12.65 -26.78 -20.83
C LYS A 268 -13.37 -25.52 -21.24
N GLN A 269 -12.64 -24.49 -21.67
CA GLN A 269 -13.20 -23.19 -22.00
C GLN A 269 -12.64 -22.65 -23.30
N TYR A 270 -13.48 -21.85 -23.94
CA TYR A 270 -13.16 -21.13 -25.14
C TYR A 270 -13.30 -19.65 -24.90
N LEU A 271 -12.42 -18.86 -25.48
CA LEU A 271 -12.40 -17.42 -25.39
C LEU A 271 -12.79 -16.82 -26.73
N ARG A 272 -13.79 -15.96 -26.73
CA ARG A 272 -14.07 -15.09 -27.86
C ARG A 272 -13.03 -13.97 -27.84
N PHE A 273 -12.08 -14.04 -28.78
CA PHE A 273 -10.90 -13.16 -28.79
C PHE A 273 -11.23 -11.80 -29.40
N GLU A 274 -11.46 -10.82 -28.53
CA GLU A 274 -11.74 -9.41 -28.87
C GLU A 274 -10.78 -8.51 -28.07
N PRO A 275 -9.49 -8.44 -28.46
CA PRO A 275 -8.42 -7.83 -27.66
C PRO A 275 -8.67 -6.36 -27.29
N GLU A 276 -9.36 -5.62 -28.16
CA GLU A 276 -9.73 -4.22 -27.93
C GLU A 276 -10.70 -4.03 -26.75
N GLN A 277 -11.45 -5.06 -26.39
CA GLN A 277 -12.43 -5.05 -25.30
C GLN A 277 -11.86 -5.67 -24.01
N PHE A 278 -10.65 -6.21 -24.05
CA PHE A 278 -10.03 -6.80 -22.88
C PHE A 278 -9.34 -5.75 -22.03
N GLN A 279 -9.31 -6.00 -20.73
CA GLN A 279 -8.59 -5.13 -19.80
C GLN A 279 -7.08 -5.17 -20.06
N GLN A 280 -6.56 -6.36 -20.42
CA GLN A 280 -5.16 -6.54 -20.76
C GLN A 280 -4.97 -7.77 -21.66
N VAL A 281 -4.08 -7.66 -22.62
CA VAL A 281 -3.62 -8.75 -23.51
C VAL A 281 -2.11 -8.67 -23.59
N ALA A 282 -1.44 -9.83 -23.54
CA ALA A 282 -0.02 -9.89 -23.83
C ALA A 282 0.23 -9.54 -25.30
N PRO A 283 1.36 -8.92 -25.66
CA PRO A 283 1.78 -8.76 -27.04
C PRO A 283 1.80 -10.10 -27.78
N LEU A 284 1.32 -10.15 -29.01
CA LEU A 284 1.25 -11.38 -29.82
C LEU A 284 2.64 -11.92 -30.25
N GLU A 285 3.68 -11.14 -30.00
CA GLU A 285 5.08 -11.43 -30.41
C GLU A 285 5.91 -12.10 -29.30
N ILE A 286 5.27 -12.49 -28.20
CA ILE A 286 5.93 -13.21 -27.08
C ILE A 286 5.65 -14.71 -27.15
#